data_30e82c4d29606a51169d206e939600c7
#
_entry.id   30e82c4d29606a51169d206e939600c7
#
_cell.length_a   1.000
_cell.length_b   1.000
_cell.length_c   1.000
_cell.angle_alpha   90.00
_cell.angle_beta   90.00
_cell.angle_gamma   90.00
#
_symmetry.space_group_name_H-M   'P 1'
#
loop_
_entity.id
_entity.type
_entity.pdbx_description
1 polymer ?
#
loop_
_entity_poly.entity_id
_entity_poly.type
_entity_poly.pdbx_seq_one_letter_code
_entity_poly.pdbx_strand_id
1 'polypeptide(L)'
;GENVAMGEGTITLTPKNGNFTGTKTITFKITGQMLENGDFKFYDANGLKIDNLSHTYDGTAYTPAKTVFDTANTKVKKYDNSNWESVGTLTEGTDYEIKYVDNTYGKKDSSNSKQYGIVLAIAKGTYGGNYTDSTTGVTNGVYTDAEGNKIENVIYAERFEIGTLTIKD
;
A
#
# COMPACT_ATOMS: atom_id res chain seq x y z
N GLY A 1 0.84 -8.00 26.93
CA GLY A 1 0.52 -6.72 26.31
C GLY A 1 -0.58 -6.93 25.30
N GLU A 2 -1.60 -6.14 25.37
CA GLU A 2 -2.67 -6.16 24.39
C GLU A 2 -2.14 -5.67 23.03
N ASN A 3 -2.71 -6.18 21.94
CA ASN A 3 -2.38 -5.79 20.58
C ASN A 3 -2.66 -4.29 20.38
N VAL A 4 -1.63 -3.50 20.45
CA VAL A 4 -1.74 -2.06 20.16
C VAL A 4 -1.59 -1.89 18.66
N ALA A 5 -2.55 -1.21 18.04
CA ALA A 5 -2.50 -0.88 16.61
C ALA A 5 -1.22 -0.09 16.27
N MET A 6 -0.78 -0.18 15.01
CA MET A 6 0.30 0.67 14.52
C MET A 6 0.01 2.14 14.78
N GLY A 7 1.02 2.90 15.04
CA GLY A 7 0.90 4.34 15.28
C GLY A 7 1.89 4.84 16.31
N GLU A 8 1.50 5.90 17.01
CA GLU A 8 2.29 6.45 18.09
C GLU A 8 1.78 5.96 19.44
N GLY A 9 2.69 5.48 20.26
CA GLY A 9 2.45 5.19 21.66
C GLY A 9 3.10 6.23 22.56
N THR A 10 2.56 6.45 23.75
CA THR A 10 3.12 7.36 24.73
C THR A 10 3.32 6.67 26.07
N ILE A 11 4.41 7.01 26.74
CA ILE A 11 4.67 6.64 28.13
C ILE A 11 4.75 7.92 28.95
N THR A 12 3.90 8.04 29.97
CA THR A 12 3.95 9.16 30.90
C THR A 12 4.56 8.70 32.23
N LEU A 13 5.66 9.32 32.59
CA LEU A 13 6.35 9.10 33.85
C LEU A 13 5.90 10.19 34.84
N THR A 14 5.30 9.77 35.96
CA THR A 14 4.90 10.63 37.03
C THR A 14 5.65 10.21 38.31
N PRO A 15 6.38 11.11 38.97
CA PRO A 15 7.08 10.78 40.22
C PRO A 15 6.11 10.35 41.29
N LYS A 16 6.47 9.32 42.04
CA LYS A 16 5.66 8.84 43.19
C LYS A 16 6.01 9.53 44.50
N ASN A 17 7.22 10.08 44.58
CA ASN A 17 7.73 10.68 45.85
C ASN A 17 8.03 12.15 45.63
N GLY A 18 7.80 12.98 46.66
CA GLY A 18 7.87 14.45 46.62
C GLY A 18 9.23 15.09 46.32
N ASN A 19 10.29 14.29 46.09
CA ASN A 19 11.62 14.81 45.77
C ASN A 19 11.75 15.21 44.29
N PHE A 20 10.80 14.81 43.44
CA PHE A 20 10.76 15.16 42.02
C PHE A 20 9.36 15.69 41.70
N THR A 21 9.29 16.71 40.87
CA THR A 21 8.03 17.31 40.42
C THR A 21 7.91 17.30 38.91
N GLY A 22 6.68 17.28 38.41
CA GLY A 22 6.36 17.31 36.98
C GLY A 22 6.16 15.90 36.37
N THR A 23 5.77 15.91 35.14
CA THR A 23 5.56 14.70 34.31
C THR A 23 6.48 14.74 33.08
N LYS A 24 6.96 13.57 32.66
CA LYS A 24 7.69 13.42 31.40
C LYS A 24 6.91 12.47 30.51
N THR A 25 6.52 12.94 29.33
CA THR A 25 5.93 12.10 28.29
C THR A 25 6.99 11.76 27.25
N ILE A 26 7.07 10.48 26.89
CA ILE A 26 7.93 9.95 25.84
C ILE A 26 7.01 9.36 24.78
N THR A 27 7.15 9.80 23.55
CA THR A 27 6.47 9.23 22.40
C THR A 27 7.36 8.19 21.74
N PHE A 28 6.80 7.06 21.34
CA PHE A 28 7.48 6.01 20.57
C PHE A 28 6.59 5.53 19.43
N LYS A 29 7.20 5.05 18.36
CA LYS A 29 6.49 4.50 17.21
C LYS A 29 6.27 3.00 17.40
N ILE A 30 5.01 2.57 17.22
CA ILE A 30 4.65 1.16 17.11
C ILE A 30 4.60 0.82 15.62
N THR A 31 5.55 0.02 15.17
CA THR A 31 5.60 -0.44 13.77
C THR A 31 4.89 -1.78 13.66
N GLY A 32 4.07 -1.93 12.61
CA GLY A 32 3.43 -3.21 12.31
C GLY A 32 4.41 -4.27 11.87
N GLN A 33 3.93 -5.50 11.84
CA GLN A 33 4.64 -6.59 11.18
C GLN A 33 4.70 -6.29 9.68
N MET A 34 5.90 -6.33 9.10
CA MET A 34 6.07 -6.04 7.68
C MET A 34 5.48 -7.15 6.83
N LEU A 35 4.64 -6.77 5.87
CA LEU A 35 4.15 -7.66 4.81
C LEU A 35 4.92 -7.35 3.52
N GLU A 36 5.25 -8.39 2.78
CA GLU A 36 5.83 -8.31 1.44
C GLU A 36 5.26 -9.39 0.53
N ASN A 37 5.30 -9.10 -0.76
CA ASN A 37 4.85 -9.95 -1.85
C ASN A 37 3.35 -10.20 -1.87
N GLY A 38 2.88 -10.44 -3.04
CA GLY A 38 1.51 -10.70 -3.41
C GLY A 38 1.39 -10.65 -4.92
N ASP A 39 0.19 -10.69 -5.41
CA ASP A 39 -0.12 -10.58 -6.84
C ASP A 39 -1.53 -10.03 -6.99
N PHE A 40 -1.78 -9.23 -8.04
CA PHE A 40 -3.12 -8.80 -8.37
C PHE A 40 -3.73 -9.66 -9.47
N LYS A 41 -5.02 -9.93 -9.33
CA LYS A 41 -5.85 -10.54 -10.38
C LYS A 41 -7.02 -9.62 -10.66
N PHE A 42 -7.16 -9.23 -11.91
CA PHE A 42 -8.19 -8.33 -12.39
C PHE A 42 -9.25 -9.09 -13.17
N TYR A 43 -10.51 -8.65 -13.07
CA TYR A 43 -11.63 -9.26 -13.77
C TYR A 43 -12.54 -8.17 -14.34
N ASP A 44 -13.11 -8.47 -15.51
CA ASP A 44 -14.13 -7.64 -16.14
C ASP A 44 -15.54 -7.84 -15.49
N ALA A 45 -16.53 -7.12 -16.02
CA ALA A 45 -17.91 -7.20 -15.54
C ALA A 45 -18.55 -8.58 -15.76
N ASN A 46 -18.02 -9.41 -16.66
CA ASN A 46 -18.47 -10.76 -16.92
C ASN A 46 -17.73 -11.81 -16.09
N GLY A 47 -16.79 -11.36 -15.23
CA GLY A 47 -15.97 -12.25 -14.42
C GLY A 47 -14.80 -12.91 -15.17
N LEU A 48 -14.48 -12.45 -16.38
CA LEU A 48 -13.33 -12.93 -17.13
C LEU A 48 -12.06 -12.26 -16.63
N LYS A 49 -11.00 -13.05 -16.47
CA LYS A 49 -9.68 -12.54 -16.05
C LYS A 49 -9.10 -11.62 -17.11
N ILE A 50 -8.57 -10.49 -16.68
CA ILE A 50 -7.85 -9.53 -17.51
C ILE A 50 -6.35 -9.76 -17.27
N ASP A 51 -5.63 -10.24 -18.29
CA ASP A 51 -4.19 -10.51 -18.16
C ASP A 51 -3.33 -9.26 -18.35
N ASN A 52 -3.80 -8.28 -19.12
CA ASN A 52 -3.11 -7.01 -19.34
C ASN A 52 -4.09 -5.87 -19.08
N LEU A 53 -4.06 -5.32 -17.88
CA LEU A 53 -4.91 -4.21 -17.54
C LEU A 53 -4.48 -2.95 -18.27
N SER A 54 -5.39 -2.38 -19.04
CA SER A 54 -5.19 -1.11 -19.76
C SER A 54 -6.52 -0.38 -19.89
N HIS A 55 -6.47 0.92 -20.01
CA HIS A 55 -7.64 1.76 -20.18
C HIS A 55 -7.38 2.85 -21.22
N THR A 56 -8.34 3.14 -22.07
CA THR A 56 -8.29 4.31 -22.94
C THR A 56 -8.85 5.50 -22.17
N TYR A 57 -8.06 6.55 -22.06
CA TYR A 57 -8.48 7.78 -21.37
C TYR A 57 -9.81 8.29 -21.88
N ASP A 58 -10.77 8.47 -20.97
CA ASP A 58 -12.10 9.00 -21.22
C ASP A 58 -12.49 10.16 -20.29
N GLY A 59 -11.51 10.63 -19.48
CA GLY A 59 -11.72 11.71 -18.51
C GLY A 59 -12.23 11.23 -17.15
N THR A 60 -12.48 9.93 -16.99
CA THR A 60 -12.95 9.36 -15.72
C THR A 60 -11.88 8.48 -15.06
N ALA A 61 -12.01 8.29 -13.74
CA ALA A 61 -11.14 7.39 -13.01
C ALA A 61 -11.50 5.94 -13.35
N TYR A 62 -10.52 5.15 -13.79
CA TYR A 62 -10.72 3.76 -14.16
C TYR A 62 -10.40 2.79 -13.02
N THR A 63 -11.31 1.84 -12.81
CA THR A 63 -11.08 0.65 -11.99
C THR A 63 -11.69 -0.57 -12.67
N PRO A 64 -11.06 -1.74 -12.66
CA PRO A 64 -11.68 -2.97 -13.16
C PRO A 64 -12.89 -3.34 -12.31
N ALA A 65 -13.79 -4.14 -12.86
CA ALA A 65 -15.04 -4.53 -12.17
C ALA A 65 -14.78 -5.33 -10.88
N LYS A 66 -13.68 -6.10 -10.85
CA LYS A 66 -13.22 -6.80 -9.65
C LYS A 66 -11.71 -6.90 -9.64
N THR A 67 -11.13 -6.65 -8.48
CA THR A 67 -9.70 -6.88 -8.19
C THR A 67 -9.59 -7.82 -7.00
N VAL A 68 -8.67 -8.76 -7.10
CA VAL A 68 -8.31 -9.67 -6.02
C VAL A 68 -6.83 -9.57 -5.78
N PHE A 69 -6.43 -9.31 -4.55
CA PHE A 69 -5.05 -9.40 -4.13
C PHE A 69 -4.79 -10.83 -3.65
N ASP A 70 -3.98 -11.57 -4.41
CA ASP A 70 -3.61 -12.94 -4.07
C ASP A 70 -2.50 -12.93 -3.02
N THR A 71 -2.87 -13.33 -1.81
CA THR A 71 -1.98 -13.33 -0.65
C THR A 71 -1.28 -14.68 -0.41
N ALA A 72 -1.43 -15.65 -1.32
CA ALA A 72 -0.85 -17.00 -1.13
C ALA A 72 0.67 -16.98 -0.95
N ASN A 73 1.36 -15.99 -1.54
CA ASN A 73 2.80 -15.80 -1.43
C ASN A 73 3.20 -14.67 -0.47
N THR A 74 2.23 -14.04 0.19
CA THR A 74 2.50 -12.96 1.13
C THR A 74 3.17 -13.51 2.38
N LYS A 75 4.22 -12.84 2.82
CA LYS A 75 5.02 -13.22 3.98
C LYS A 75 5.05 -12.09 4.99
N VAL A 76 5.22 -12.44 6.23
CA VAL A 76 5.44 -11.51 7.33
C VAL A 76 6.86 -11.64 7.86
N LYS A 77 7.48 -10.51 8.17
CA LYS A 77 8.71 -10.44 8.93
C LYS A 77 8.39 -9.91 10.32
N LYS A 78 8.54 -10.74 11.32
CA LYS A 78 8.41 -10.33 12.72
C LYS A 78 9.64 -9.52 13.13
N TYR A 79 9.44 -8.53 13.99
CA TYR A 79 10.47 -7.59 14.40
C TYR A 79 11.70 -8.23 15.03
N ASP A 80 11.51 -9.34 15.74
CA ASP A 80 12.54 -10.09 16.45
C ASP A 80 13.15 -11.26 15.64
N ASN A 81 12.64 -11.46 14.43
CA ASN A 81 13.03 -12.58 13.58
C ASN A 81 13.48 -12.08 12.20
N SER A 82 14.66 -12.50 11.78
CA SER A 82 15.20 -12.20 10.45
C SER A 82 14.55 -13.02 9.34
N ASN A 83 13.75 -14.04 9.67
CA ASN A 83 13.14 -14.94 8.71
C ASN A 83 11.73 -14.47 8.30
N TRP A 84 11.41 -14.69 7.04
CA TRP A 84 10.08 -14.48 6.50
C TRP A 84 9.22 -15.72 6.73
N GLU A 85 8.03 -15.52 7.29
CA GLU A 85 7.02 -16.56 7.52
C GLU A 85 5.79 -16.31 6.65
N SER A 86 5.14 -17.37 6.17
CA SER A 86 3.85 -17.25 5.50
C SER A 86 2.78 -16.77 6.48
N VAL A 87 1.96 -15.81 6.08
CA VAL A 87 0.86 -15.29 6.93
C VAL A 87 -0.46 -16.01 6.71
N GLY A 88 -0.53 -16.91 5.73
CA GLY A 88 -1.80 -17.54 5.33
C GLY A 88 -2.68 -16.58 4.53
N THR A 89 -4.00 -16.74 4.67
CA THR A 89 -4.98 -15.91 3.97
C THR A 89 -5.20 -14.60 4.71
N LEU A 90 -4.95 -13.49 4.04
CA LEU A 90 -5.28 -12.16 4.53
C LEU A 90 -6.68 -11.74 4.06
N THR A 91 -7.33 -10.91 4.86
CA THR A 91 -8.70 -10.42 4.62
C THR A 91 -8.69 -8.95 4.23
N GLU A 92 -9.25 -8.65 3.05
CA GLU A 92 -9.44 -7.27 2.61
C GLU A 92 -10.34 -6.50 3.61
N GLY A 93 -9.99 -5.23 3.83
CA GLY A 93 -10.66 -4.38 4.81
C GLY A 93 -10.12 -4.51 6.24
N THR A 94 -9.58 -5.69 6.61
CA THR A 94 -9.01 -5.96 7.95
C THR A 94 -7.47 -5.90 7.93
N ASP A 95 -6.85 -6.70 7.08
CA ASP A 95 -5.40 -6.88 7.02
C ASP A 95 -4.76 -6.01 5.94
N TYR A 96 -5.50 -5.70 4.89
CA TYR A 96 -5.09 -4.80 3.81
C TYR A 96 -6.29 -4.10 3.19
N GLU A 97 -5.99 -3.12 2.35
CA GLU A 97 -6.96 -2.50 1.44
C GLU A 97 -6.34 -2.35 0.04
N ILE A 98 -7.21 -2.30 -0.98
CA ILE A 98 -6.82 -2.03 -2.36
C ILE A 98 -7.17 -0.58 -2.68
N LYS A 99 -6.19 0.15 -3.25
CA LYS A 99 -6.38 1.54 -3.67
C LYS A 99 -5.89 1.74 -5.09
N TYR A 100 -6.69 2.45 -5.88
CA TYR A 100 -6.31 2.94 -7.20
C TYR A 100 -5.89 4.39 -7.09
N VAL A 101 -4.77 4.74 -7.71
CA VAL A 101 -4.22 6.10 -7.72
C VAL A 101 -3.72 6.43 -9.11
N ASP A 102 -3.65 7.69 -9.44
CA ASP A 102 -3.27 8.17 -10.77
C ASP A 102 -4.09 7.53 -11.90
N ASN A 103 -5.29 7.04 -11.59
CA ASN A 103 -6.10 6.18 -12.46
C ASN A 103 -7.07 6.95 -13.38
N THR A 104 -6.98 8.28 -13.41
CA THR A 104 -7.71 9.13 -14.37
C THR A 104 -6.81 9.53 -15.53
N TYR A 105 -5.75 10.26 -15.25
CA TYR A 105 -4.81 10.78 -16.26
C TYR A 105 -3.53 9.95 -16.36
N GLY A 106 -3.27 9.14 -15.37
CA GLY A 106 -2.01 8.42 -15.20
C GLY A 106 -0.85 9.32 -14.78
N LYS A 107 0.14 8.69 -14.16
CA LYS A 107 1.44 9.32 -13.89
C LYS A 107 2.37 9.05 -15.07
N LYS A 108 3.00 10.11 -15.58
CA LYS A 108 3.91 9.99 -16.71
C LYS A 108 5.17 9.23 -16.32
N ASP A 109 5.50 8.21 -17.11
CA ASP A 109 6.78 7.52 -17.03
C ASP A 109 7.84 8.34 -17.76
N SER A 110 8.90 8.73 -17.07
CA SER A 110 10.00 9.51 -17.64
C SER A 110 10.80 8.74 -18.71
N SER A 111 10.74 7.41 -18.69
CA SER A 111 11.53 6.56 -19.58
C SER A 111 10.90 6.35 -20.96
N ASN A 112 9.57 6.40 -21.07
CA ASN A 112 8.86 6.03 -22.31
C ASN A 112 7.71 6.95 -22.71
N SER A 113 7.48 8.04 -22.01
CA SER A 113 6.39 9.01 -22.24
C SER A 113 4.97 8.43 -22.09
N LYS A 114 4.81 7.19 -21.66
CA LYS A 114 3.52 6.59 -21.36
C LYS A 114 2.98 7.09 -20.03
N GLN A 115 1.68 6.95 -19.84
CA GLN A 115 1.00 7.28 -18.59
C GLN A 115 0.45 6.01 -17.96
N TYR A 116 0.59 5.90 -16.65
CA TYR A 116 0.19 4.72 -15.91
C TYR A 116 -0.65 5.07 -14.70
N GLY A 117 -1.79 4.40 -14.57
CA GLY A 117 -2.48 4.27 -13.30
C GLY A 117 -1.81 3.19 -12.45
N ILE A 118 -1.96 3.32 -11.15
CA ILE A 118 -1.35 2.40 -10.18
C ILE A 118 -2.44 1.78 -9.31
N VAL A 119 -2.34 0.49 -9.09
CA VAL A 119 -3.09 -0.23 -8.06
C VAL A 119 -2.15 -0.59 -6.92
N LEU A 120 -2.56 -0.32 -5.70
CA LEU A 120 -1.78 -0.52 -4.49
C LEU A 120 -2.50 -1.51 -3.57
N ALA A 121 -1.77 -2.46 -2.99
CA ALA A 121 -2.17 -3.15 -1.78
C ALA A 121 -1.49 -2.46 -0.59
N ILE A 122 -2.28 -2.04 0.38
CA ILE A 122 -1.85 -1.25 1.53
C ILE A 122 -2.14 -2.05 2.79
N ALA A 123 -1.13 -2.34 3.59
CA ALA A 123 -1.30 -3.07 4.84
C ALA A 123 -2.08 -2.26 5.88
N LYS A 124 -2.90 -2.96 6.67
CA LYS A 124 -3.76 -2.39 7.74
C LYS A 124 -3.58 -3.11 9.06
N GLY A 125 -4.13 -2.53 10.11
CA GLY A 125 -4.19 -3.13 11.43
C GLY A 125 -2.81 -3.30 12.05
N THR A 126 -2.40 -4.55 12.27
CA THR A 126 -1.10 -4.89 12.86
C THR A 126 0.02 -5.05 11.84
N TYR A 127 -0.30 -4.93 10.55
CA TYR A 127 0.66 -5.11 9.47
C TYR A 127 1.17 -3.77 8.93
N GLY A 128 2.37 -3.78 8.40
CA GLY A 128 3.00 -2.63 7.72
C GLY A 128 3.64 -3.07 6.41
N GLY A 129 3.79 -2.14 5.48
CA GLY A 129 4.43 -2.37 4.20
C GLY A 129 5.86 -1.88 4.16
N ASN A 130 6.70 -2.61 3.40
CA ASN A 130 8.08 -2.20 3.12
C ASN A 130 8.49 -2.54 1.68
N TYR A 131 7.52 -2.59 0.82
CA TYR A 131 7.72 -2.93 -0.58
C TYR A 131 8.51 -1.86 -1.32
N THR A 132 9.41 -2.28 -2.20
CA THR A 132 10.16 -1.38 -3.08
C THR A 132 10.12 -1.92 -4.50
N ASP A 133 9.62 -1.10 -5.43
CA ASP A 133 9.59 -1.40 -6.85
C ASP A 133 9.76 -0.11 -7.66
N SER A 134 10.88 -0.02 -8.36
CA SER A 134 11.20 1.13 -9.21
C SER A 134 10.24 1.29 -10.40
N THR A 135 9.60 0.20 -10.85
CA THR A 135 8.67 0.22 -11.98
C THR A 135 7.39 0.98 -11.64
N THR A 136 6.89 0.77 -10.42
CA THR A 136 5.70 1.48 -9.92
C THR A 136 6.05 2.77 -9.18
N GLY A 137 7.31 2.95 -8.78
CA GLY A 137 7.78 4.10 -8.03
C GLY A 137 7.52 4.01 -6.52
N VAL A 138 7.22 2.81 -6.01
CA VAL A 138 7.13 2.58 -4.57
C VAL A 138 8.52 2.43 -3.98
N THR A 139 8.79 3.10 -2.87
CA THR A 139 10.06 3.01 -2.15
C THR A 139 9.79 2.83 -0.65
N ASN A 140 10.30 1.75 -0.07
CA ASN A 140 10.15 1.42 1.34
C ASN A 140 8.69 1.51 1.83
N GLY A 141 7.76 0.95 1.06
CA GLY A 141 6.34 0.97 1.38
C GLY A 141 5.65 2.32 1.21
N VAL A 142 6.28 3.27 0.53
CA VAL A 142 5.70 4.59 0.27
C VAL A 142 5.55 4.82 -1.24
N TYR A 143 4.35 5.16 -1.66
CA TYR A 143 4.05 5.68 -2.98
C TYR A 143 3.74 7.18 -2.89
N THR A 144 4.20 7.95 -3.87
CA THR A 144 3.82 9.37 -4.00
C THR A 144 3.04 9.53 -5.30
N ASP A 145 1.77 9.96 -5.21
CA ASP A 145 0.91 10.16 -6.38
C ASP A 145 1.33 11.38 -7.22
N ALA A 146 0.62 11.64 -8.31
CA ALA A 146 0.91 12.74 -9.22
C ALA A 146 0.68 14.12 -8.56
N GLU A 147 -0.18 14.21 -7.56
CA GLU A 147 -0.46 15.42 -6.77
C GLU A 147 0.55 15.64 -5.65
N GLY A 148 1.45 14.67 -5.39
CA GLY A 148 2.46 14.74 -4.34
C GLY A 148 2.02 14.18 -2.98
N ASN A 149 0.84 13.56 -2.90
CA ASN A 149 0.38 12.92 -1.67
C ASN A 149 1.12 11.60 -1.45
N LYS A 150 1.52 11.37 -0.20
CA LYS A 150 2.19 10.13 0.20
C LYS A 150 1.17 9.10 0.67
N ILE A 151 1.32 7.88 0.18
CA ILE A 151 0.57 6.70 0.60
C ILE A 151 1.56 5.73 1.21
N GLU A 152 1.39 5.44 2.48
CA GLU A 152 2.29 4.62 3.28
C GLU A 152 1.78 3.18 3.42
N ASN A 153 2.63 2.30 3.95
CA ASN A 153 2.33 0.88 4.20
C ASN A 153 2.00 0.07 2.95
N VAL A 154 2.52 0.46 1.79
CA VAL A 154 2.35 -0.30 0.55
C VAL A 154 3.11 -1.62 0.66
N ILE A 155 2.43 -2.74 0.38
CA ILE A 155 2.97 -4.10 0.38
C ILE A 155 3.12 -4.68 -1.01
N TYR A 156 2.38 -4.15 -1.98
CA TYR A 156 2.50 -4.51 -3.38
C TYR A 156 1.89 -3.41 -4.26
N ALA A 157 2.41 -3.27 -5.46
CA ALA A 157 1.91 -2.34 -6.45
C ALA A 157 2.00 -2.93 -7.86
N GLU A 158 1.04 -2.56 -8.71
CA GLU A 158 1.06 -2.88 -10.13
C GLU A 158 0.62 -1.66 -10.93
N ARG A 159 1.20 -1.47 -12.10
CA ARG A 159 0.84 -0.38 -13.02
C ARG A 159 0.03 -0.91 -14.20
N PHE A 160 -0.86 -0.08 -14.70
CA PHE A 160 -1.57 -0.32 -15.95
C PHE A 160 -1.51 0.91 -16.86
N GLU A 161 -1.45 0.68 -18.16
CA GLU A 161 -1.33 1.75 -19.14
C GLU A 161 -2.67 2.50 -19.30
N ILE A 162 -2.61 3.82 -19.23
CA ILE A 162 -3.71 4.69 -19.61
C ILE A 162 -3.36 5.27 -20.98
N GLY A 163 -4.06 4.78 -22.01
CA GLY A 163 -3.85 5.23 -23.37
C GLY A 163 -4.29 6.68 -23.57
N THR A 164 -3.47 7.47 -24.27
CA THR A 164 -3.83 8.83 -24.65
C THR A 164 -4.85 8.81 -25.77
N LEU A 165 -5.87 9.69 -25.70
CA LEU A 165 -6.74 10.00 -26.84
C LEU A 165 -5.88 10.59 -27.96
N THR A 166 -5.74 9.85 -29.06
CA THR A 166 -5.23 10.44 -30.29
C THR A 166 -6.39 11.18 -30.96
N ILE A 167 -6.41 12.50 -30.82
CA ILE A 167 -7.32 13.32 -31.63
C ILE A 167 -6.79 13.19 -33.05
N LYS A 168 -7.55 12.54 -33.92
CA LYS A 168 -7.32 12.59 -35.35
C LYS A 168 -7.98 13.87 -35.84
N ASP A 169 -7.15 14.78 -36.34
CA ASP A 169 -7.60 15.96 -37.11
C ASP A 169 -8.37 15.53 -38.37
#